data_f7f5d7d4a360260474d61a01ae3396db
#
_entry.id   f7f5d7d4a360260474d61a01ae3396db
#
_cell.length_a   1.000
_cell.length_b   1.000
_cell.length_c   1.000
_cell.angle_alpha   90.00
_cell.angle_beta   90.00
_cell.angle_gamma   90.00
#
_symmetry.space_group_name_H-M   'P 1'
#
loop_
_entity.id
_entity.type
_entity.pdbx_description
1 polymer ?
#
loop_
_entity_poly.entity_id
_entity_poly.type
_entity_poly.pdbx_seq_one_letter_code
_entity_poly.pdbx_strand_id
1 'polypeptide(L)'
;MKWYIKLLRWIWEFPQCLLGLILTKCYNVERKETFKEVPIYAGNFPGGISLGLYILMGESSWKNNRNFIKEHEWGHTRWSLYLGPLYLLVIGLPSIIWAMIHTPYSKRSYYWFYTERLADRSGGVPKRY
;
A
#
# COMPACT_ATOMS: atom_id res chain seq x y z
N MET A 1 0.27 -10.09 -15.04
CA MET A 1 -0.66 -10.94 -14.25
C MET A 1 -1.79 -11.40 -15.16
N LYS A 2 -2.06 -12.68 -15.14
CA LYS A 2 -3.13 -13.25 -15.96
C LYS A 2 -4.49 -12.78 -15.44
N TRP A 3 -5.47 -12.64 -16.36
CA TRP A 3 -6.77 -12.09 -16.01
C TRP A 3 -7.51 -12.91 -14.94
N TYR A 4 -7.38 -14.22 -14.94
CA TYR A 4 -8.06 -15.08 -13.97
C TYR A 4 -7.42 -14.98 -12.57
N ILE A 5 -6.13 -14.76 -12.49
CA ILE A 5 -5.44 -14.49 -11.21
C ILE A 5 -5.93 -13.17 -10.64
N LYS A 6 -6.05 -12.15 -11.50
CA LYS A 6 -6.58 -10.85 -11.11
C LYS A 6 -8.01 -10.96 -10.60
N LEU A 7 -8.84 -11.76 -11.28
CA LEU A 7 -10.22 -11.99 -10.87
C LEU A 7 -10.28 -12.70 -9.51
N LEU A 8 -9.46 -13.74 -9.31
CA LEU A 8 -9.38 -14.46 -8.05
C LEU A 8 -8.93 -13.56 -6.91
N ARG A 9 -7.95 -12.70 -7.17
CA ARG A 9 -7.50 -11.72 -6.18
C ARG A 9 -8.59 -10.71 -5.86
N TRP A 10 -9.36 -10.25 -6.85
CA TRP A 10 -10.49 -9.36 -6.64
C TRP A 10 -11.55 -9.98 -5.73
N ILE A 11 -11.81 -11.26 -5.90
CA ILE A 11 -12.78 -11.97 -5.06
C ILE A 11 -12.24 -12.14 -3.65
N TRP A 12 -11.01 -12.61 -3.50
CA TRP A 12 -10.37 -12.86 -2.20
C TRP A 12 -10.10 -11.58 -1.41
N GLU A 13 -9.69 -10.54 -2.10
CA GLU A 13 -9.33 -9.25 -1.51
C GLU A 13 -10.39 -8.19 -1.81
N PHE A 14 -11.65 -8.59 -1.92
CA PHE A 14 -12.73 -7.72 -2.39
C PHE A 14 -12.86 -6.40 -1.64
N PRO A 15 -12.90 -6.35 -0.28
CA PRO A 15 -13.11 -5.07 0.40
C PRO A 15 -12.04 -4.04 0.07
N GLN A 16 -10.77 -4.42 0.13
CA GLN A 16 -9.68 -3.50 -0.13
C GLN A 16 -9.55 -3.16 -1.61
N CYS A 17 -9.78 -4.10 -2.51
CA CYS A 17 -9.76 -3.81 -3.94
C CYS A 17 -10.85 -2.81 -4.32
N LEU A 18 -12.05 -2.95 -3.76
CA LEU A 18 -13.13 -2.01 -4.01
C LEU A 18 -12.79 -0.62 -3.48
N LEU A 19 -12.23 -0.52 -2.27
CA LEU A 19 -11.78 0.76 -1.71
C LEU A 19 -10.69 1.39 -2.58
N GLY A 20 -9.75 0.59 -3.04
CA GLY A 20 -8.68 1.07 -3.94
C GLY A 20 -9.24 1.64 -5.23
N LEU A 21 -10.19 0.94 -5.85
CA LEU A 21 -10.85 1.43 -7.05
C LEU A 21 -11.59 2.75 -6.79
N ILE A 22 -12.32 2.84 -5.69
CA ILE A 22 -13.03 4.07 -5.32
C ILE A 22 -12.04 5.22 -5.16
N LEU A 23 -10.93 5.00 -4.46
CA LEU A 23 -9.93 6.05 -4.25
C LEU A 23 -9.29 6.50 -5.55
N THR A 24 -9.06 5.61 -6.52
CA THR A 24 -8.52 6.03 -7.82
C THR A 24 -9.49 6.94 -8.57
N LYS A 25 -10.80 6.82 -8.32
CA LYS A 25 -11.81 7.69 -8.92
C LYS A 25 -11.98 9.00 -8.15
N CYS A 26 -11.76 8.98 -6.82
CA CYS A 26 -11.90 10.17 -5.98
C CYS A 26 -10.70 11.09 -6.06
N TYR A 27 -9.50 10.53 -6.18
CA TYR A 27 -8.27 11.31 -6.30
C TYR A 27 -7.84 11.39 -7.76
N ASN A 28 -7.14 12.47 -8.11
CA ASN A 28 -6.63 12.65 -9.45
C ASN A 28 -5.30 11.90 -9.61
N VAL A 29 -5.40 10.60 -9.79
CA VAL A 29 -4.26 9.71 -9.97
C VAL A 29 -4.38 8.94 -11.27
N GLU A 30 -3.24 8.63 -11.87
CA GLU A 30 -3.14 7.87 -13.11
C GLU A 30 -2.25 6.65 -12.91
N ARG A 31 -2.53 5.59 -13.65
CA ARG A 31 -1.67 4.42 -13.65
C ARG A 31 -0.34 4.79 -14.30
N LYS A 32 0.77 4.65 -13.56
CA LYS A 32 2.10 5.03 -14.03
C LYS A 32 2.93 3.84 -14.47
N GLU A 33 2.89 2.74 -13.70
CA GLU A 33 3.68 1.56 -14.00
C GLU A 33 3.07 0.33 -13.35
N THR A 34 3.60 -0.83 -13.71
CA THR A 34 3.31 -2.08 -13.02
C THR A 34 4.57 -2.51 -12.29
N PHE A 35 4.50 -2.56 -10.96
CA PHE A 35 5.62 -2.92 -10.10
C PHE A 35 5.38 -4.32 -9.55
N LYS A 36 6.25 -5.27 -9.95
CA LYS A 36 6.13 -6.68 -9.55
C LYS A 36 4.68 -7.18 -9.68
N GLU A 37 4.10 -6.97 -10.86
CA GLU A 37 2.76 -7.39 -11.26
C GLU A 37 1.59 -6.59 -10.63
N VAL A 38 1.88 -5.61 -9.78
CA VAL A 38 0.83 -4.78 -9.18
C VAL A 38 0.90 -3.37 -9.78
N PRO A 39 -0.22 -2.81 -10.26
CA PRO A 39 -0.20 -1.47 -10.86
C PRO A 39 -0.04 -0.40 -9.79
N ILE A 40 0.76 0.62 -10.12
CA ILE A 40 0.96 1.79 -9.27
C ILE A 40 0.25 2.98 -9.92
N TYR A 41 -0.57 3.67 -9.13
CA TYR A 41 -1.27 4.89 -9.49
C TYR A 41 -0.64 6.04 -8.73
N ALA A 42 -0.29 7.11 -9.43
CA ALA A 42 0.33 8.27 -8.81
C ALA A 42 -0.29 9.57 -9.34
N GLY A 43 -0.22 10.60 -8.53
CA GLY A 43 -0.77 11.91 -8.87
C GLY A 43 -1.04 12.72 -7.62
N ASN A 44 -2.22 13.33 -7.55
CA ASN A 44 -2.61 14.19 -6.44
C ASN A 44 -3.15 13.36 -5.28
N PHE A 45 -2.25 12.66 -4.59
CA PHE A 45 -2.58 11.82 -3.44
C PHE A 45 -1.60 12.10 -2.32
N PRO A 46 -2.07 12.26 -1.07
CA PRO A 46 -1.18 12.50 0.08
C PRO A 46 -0.57 11.18 0.58
N GLY A 47 0.74 11.05 0.46
CA GLY A 47 1.46 9.87 0.96
C GLY A 47 1.35 8.66 0.06
N GLY A 48 1.13 7.49 0.64
CA GLY A 48 0.99 6.23 -0.07
C GLY A 48 0.02 5.30 0.65
N ILE A 49 -0.68 4.47 -0.10
CA ILE A 49 -1.59 3.47 0.45
C ILE A 49 -1.64 2.26 -0.48
N SER A 50 -1.82 1.09 0.10
CA SER A 50 -2.01 -0.17 -0.62
C SER A 50 -3.34 -0.80 -0.27
N LEU A 51 -4.16 -1.04 -1.26
CA LEU A 51 -5.48 -1.64 -1.09
C LEU A 51 -5.67 -2.74 -2.14
N GLY A 52 -5.25 -3.96 -1.79
CA GLY A 52 -5.36 -5.11 -2.68
C GLY A 52 -4.48 -4.97 -3.90
N LEU A 53 -5.10 -4.85 -5.07
CA LEU A 53 -4.39 -4.67 -6.34
C LEU A 53 -4.14 -3.20 -6.69
N TYR A 54 -4.38 -2.28 -5.75
CA TYR A 54 -4.22 -0.85 -5.98
C TYR A 54 -3.18 -0.27 -5.05
N ILE A 55 -2.13 0.31 -5.63
CA ILE A 55 -1.14 1.09 -4.90
C ILE A 55 -1.30 2.53 -5.38
N LEU A 56 -1.59 3.45 -4.45
CA LEU A 56 -1.72 4.87 -4.74
C LEU A 56 -0.63 5.63 -4.00
N MET A 57 -0.04 6.62 -4.65
CA MET A 57 0.98 7.46 -4.03
C MET A 57 1.03 8.83 -4.68
N GLY A 58 1.68 9.78 -4.00
CA GLY A 58 1.89 11.11 -4.56
C GLY A 58 2.87 11.06 -5.73
N GLU A 59 2.72 11.99 -6.67
CA GLU A 59 3.55 12.07 -7.87
C GLU A 59 5.03 12.17 -7.53
N SER A 60 5.37 13.04 -6.58
CA SER A 60 6.75 13.26 -6.13
C SER A 60 7.33 12.00 -5.48
N SER A 61 6.54 11.32 -4.66
CA SER A 61 6.96 10.07 -4.02
C SER A 61 7.24 8.98 -5.04
N TRP A 62 6.40 8.90 -6.08
CA TRP A 62 6.57 7.92 -7.14
C TRP A 62 7.83 8.20 -7.97
N LYS A 63 8.02 9.45 -8.40
CA LYS A 63 9.16 9.84 -9.23
C LYS A 63 10.50 9.57 -8.55
N ASN A 64 10.59 9.85 -7.26
CA ASN A 64 11.84 9.76 -6.51
C ASN A 64 11.97 8.46 -5.71
N ASN A 65 10.94 7.62 -5.70
CA ASN A 65 10.85 6.42 -4.87
C ASN A 65 11.27 6.72 -3.42
N ARG A 66 10.69 7.76 -2.85
CA ARG A 66 11.04 8.25 -1.51
C ARG A 66 10.84 7.16 -0.46
N ASN A 67 11.83 6.98 0.40
CA ASN A 67 11.77 6.02 1.51
C ASN A 67 11.37 4.62 1.06
N PHE A 68 11.79 4.22 -0.15
CA PHE A 68 11.44 2.91 -0.72
C PHE A 68 9.93 2.70 -0.79
N ILE A 69 9.20 3.76 -1.18
CA ILE A 69 7.73 3.71 -1.15
C ILE A 69 7.15 2.61 -2.03
N LYS A 70 7.73 2.37 -3.19
CA LYS A 70 7.24 1.32 -4.09
C LYS A 70 7.36 -0.06 -3.46
N GLU A 71 8.53 -0.36 -2.91
CA GLU A 71 8.81 -1.62 -2.25
C GLU A 71 7.95 -1.78 -1.00
N HIS A 72 7.82 -0.72 -0.22
CA HIS A 72 7.02 -0.70 1.00
C HIS A 72 5.54 -0.99 0.71
N GLU A 73 4.97 -0.27 -0.24
CA GLU A 73 3.56 -0.45 -0.60
C GLU A 73 3.31 -1.81 -1.26
N TRP A 74 4.26 -2.30 -2.04
CA TRP A 74 4.16 -3.65 -2.58
C TRP A 74 4.17 -4.70 -1.46
N GLY A 75 4.97 -4.47 -0.42
CA GLY A 75 4.96 -5.34 0.76
C GLY A 75 3.58 -5.44 1.39
N HIS A 76 2.86 -4.32 1.48
CA HIS A 76 1.47 -4.33 1.93
C HIS A 76 0.56 -5.17 1.02
N THR A 77 0.78 -5.16 -0.30
CA THR A 77 -0.02 -5.98 -1.20
C THR A 77 0.18 -7.48 -0.97
N ARG A 78 1.37 -7.88 -0.53
CA ARG A 78 1.62 -9.29 -0.16
C ARG A 78 0.78 -9.68 1.06
N TRP A 79 0.70 -8.82 2.06
CA TRP A 79 -0.13 -9.09 3.23
C TRP A 79 -1.62 -9.06 2.90
N SER A 80 -2.04 -8.21 1.97
CA SER A 80 -3.41 -8.25 1.45
C SER A 80 -3.73 -9.61 0.83
N LEU A 81 -2.81 -10.15 0.04
CA LEU A 81 -2.96 -11.47 -0.55
C LEU A 81 -3.04 -12.58 0.51
N TYR A 82 -2.18 -12.53 1.53
CA TYR A 82 -2.15 -13.55 2.57
C TYR A 82 -3.39 -13.53 3.46
N LEU A 83 -3.84 -12.33 3.84
CA LEU A 83 -4.94 -12.15 4.79
C LEU A 83 -6.30 -12.07 4.12
N GLY A 84 -6.36 -11.80 2.83
CA GLY A 84 -7.62 -11.67 2.11
C GLY A 84 -8.53 -10.61 2.73
N PRO A 85 -9.80 -10.94 3.01
CA PRO A 85 -10.75 -9.96 3.54
C PRO A 85 -10.40 -9.46 4.95
N LEU A 86 -9.52 -10.14 5.67
CA LEU A 86 -9.07 -9.70 7.00
C LEU A 86 -8.01 -8.60 6.94
N TYR A 87 -7.46 -8.32 5.77
CA TYR A 87 -6.39 -7.34 5.61
C TYR A 87 -6.76 -5.97 6.19
N LEU A 88 -7.97 -5.49 5.89
CA LEU A 88 -8.39 -4.16 6.37
C LEU A 88 -8.43 -4.08 7.88
N LEU A 89 -8.80 -5.17 8.55
CA LEU A 89 -8.89 -5.21 10.00
C LEU A 89 -7.53 -5.32 10.66
N VAL A 90 -6.68 -6.19 10.13
CA VAL A 90 -5.39 -6.55 10.75
C VAL A 90 -4.27 -5.57 10.37
N ILE A 91 -4.25 -5.10 9.15
CA ILE A 91 -3.18 -4.25 8.61
C ILE A 91 -3.70 -2.88 8.21
N GLY A 92 -4.72 -2.82 7.35
CA GLY A 92 -5.16 -1.57 6.75
C GLY A 92 -5.60 -0.52 7.75
N LEU A 93 -6.57 -0.85 8.60
CA LEU A 93 -7.07 0.09 9.59
C LEU A 93 -6.02 0.47 10.63
N PRO A 94 -5.28 -0.49 11.24
CA PRO A 94 -4.19 -0.12 12.15
C PRO A 94 -3.12 0.76 11.48
N SER A 95 -2.79 0.49 10.23
CA SER A 95 -1.79 1.29 9.50
C SER A 95 -2.26 2.73 9.31
N ILE A 96 -3.53 2.92 8.94
CA ILE A 96 -4.10 4.26 8.77
C ILE A 96 -4.11 5.00 10.10
N ILE A 97 -4.54 4.36 11.18
CA ILE A 97 -4.54 4.97 12.52
C ILE A 97 -3.13 5.39 12.91
N TRP A 98 -2.15 4.52 12.70
CA TRP A 98 -0.75 4.83 13.00
C TRP A 98 -0.26 6.03 12.19
N ALA A 99 -0.60 6.10 10.91
CA ALA A 99 -0.23 7.23 10.05
C ALA A 99 -0.83 8.54 10.55
N MET A 100 -2.06 8.49 11.10
CA MET A 100 -2.74 9.68 11.62
C MET A 100 -2.15 10.18 12.94
N ILE A 101 -1.68 9.28 13.81
CA ILE A 101 -1.19 9.67 15.14
C ILE A 101 0.33 9.85 15.19
N HIS A 102 1.07 9.30 14.21
CA HIS A 102 2.53 9.45 14.16
C HIS A 102 2.91 10.88 13.79
N THR A 103 3.84 11.45 14.55
CA THR A 103 4.32 12.81 14.32
C THR A 103 5.86 12.81 14.21
N PRO A 104 6.48 13.90 13.67
CA PRO A 104 7.94 14.02 13.66
C PRO A 104 8.56 13.96 15.06
N TYR A 105 7.77 14.22 16.10
CA TYR A 105 8.25 14.20 17.50
C TYR A 105 8.06 12.85 18.17
N SER A 106 7.52 11.88 17.47
CA SER A 106 7.34 10.53 18.01
C SER A 106 8.68 9.88 18.29
N LYS A 107 8.80 9.15 19.42
CA LYS A 107 10.03 8.48 19.82
C LYS A 107 10.38 7.31 18.90
N ARG A 108 9.38 6.71 18.28
CA ARG A 108 9.54 5.55 17.39
C ARG A 108 9.46 6.00 15.94
N SER A 109 10.26 5.33 15.10
CA SER A 109 10.16 5.51 13.65
C SER A 109 8.76 5.13 13.17
N TYR A 110 8.29 5.81 12.13
CA TYR A 110 7.04 5.42 11.45
C TYR A 110 7.07 3.93 11.08
N TYR A 111 8.20 3.43 10.66
CA TYR A 111 8.37 2.06 10.17
C TYR A 111 8.55 1.02 11.29
N TRP A 112 8.57 1.46 12.54
CA TRP A 112 8.64 0.57 13.71
C TRP A 112 7.33 -0.18 13.93
N PHE A 113 6.18 0.43 13.62
CA PHE A 113 4.88 -0.18 13.86
C PHE A 113 4.75 -1.49 13.08
N TYR A 114 4.08 -2.49 13.66
CA TYR A 114 4.09 -3.84 13.09
C TYR A 114 3.59 -3.89 11.64
N THR A 115 2.58 -3.09 11.27
CA THR A 115 2.05 -3.07 9.90
C THR A 115 3.08 -2.57 8.90
N GLU A 116 3.81 -1.51 9.27
CA GLU A 116 4.82 -0.91 8.41
C GLU A 116 6.10 -1.75 8.37
N ARG A 117 6.45 -2.36 9.50
CA ARG A 117 7.61 -3.26 9.58
C ARG A 117 7.40 -4.51 8.73
N LEU A 118 6.20 -5.08 8.76
CA LEU A 118 5.87 -6.25 7.93
C LEU A 118 5.90 -5.90 6.45
N ALA A 119 5.41 -4.71 6.08
CA ALA A 119 5.46 -4.24 4.71
C ALA A 119 6.89 -4.08 4.21
N ASP A 120 7.75 -3.46 5.03
CA ASP A 120 9.16 -3.30 4.69
C ASP A 120 9.83 -4.66 4.49
N ARG A 121 9.61 -5.59 5.40
CA ARG A 121 10.21 -6.92 5.31
C ARG A 121 9.77 -7.65 4.05
N SER A 122 8.48 -7.64 3.75
CA SER A 122 7.93 -8.31 2.58
C SER A 122 8.33 -7.64 1.27
N GLY A 123 8.55 -6.33 1.31
CA GLY A 123 8.98 -5.54 0.16
C GLY A 123 10.47 -5.54 -0.09
N GLY A 124 11.26 -6.13 0.81
CA GLY A 124 12.71 -6.17 0.68
C GLY A 124 13.40 -4.88 1.08
N VAL A 125 12.74 -4.05 1.89
CA VAL A 125 13.33 -2.79 2.37
C VAL A 125 14.26 -3.07 3.55
N PRO A 126 15.45 -2.45 3.61
CA PRO A 126 16.35 -2.59 4.76
C PRO A 126 15.69 -2.11 6.05
N LYS A 127 16.09 -2.72 7.17
CA LYS A 127 15.60 -2.33 8.49
C LYS A 127 15.88 -0.84 8.75
N ARG A 128 14.87 -0.10 9.19
CA ARG A 128 14.96 1.36 9.40
C ARG A 128 14.18 1.85 10.62
N TYR A 129 14.15 1.05 11.66
CA TYR A 129 13.51 1.46 12.92
C TYR A 129 14.45 1.20 14.10
#